data_b671ade746240bc70c9d1cdbd08e4525
#
_entry.id   b671ade746240bc70c9d1cdbd08e4525
#
_cell.length_a   1.000
_cell.length_b   1.000
_cell.length_c   1.000
_cell.angle_alpha   90.00
_cell.angle_beta   90.00
_cell.angle_gamma   90.00
#
_symmetry.space_group_name_H-M   'P 1'
#
loop_
_entity.id
_entity.type
_entity.pdbx_description
1 polymer ?
#
loop_
_entity_poly.entity_id
_entity_poly.type
_entity_poly.pdbx_seq_one_letter_code
_entity_poly.pdbx_strand_id
1 'polypeptide(L)'
;MKIKIGNFGNNLVSRPEGREAFLSARAYIIKKDEKEFILDFSGVEVLTPSWIDEFILNLKKEFNTAAVSYENTNNPSVKESLKWLSK
;
A
#
# COMPACT_ATOMS: atom_id res chain seq x y z
N MET A 1 0.66 5.23 -11.63
CA MET A 1 0.95 3.78 -11.82
C MET A 1 0.14 2.94 -10.84
N LYS A 2 -0.19 1.74 -11.21
CA LYS A 2 -0.93 0.83 -10.35
C LYS A 2 0.04 -0.15 -9.67
N ILE A 3 -0.06 -0.25 -8.35
CA ILE A 3 0.70 -1.23 -7.57
C ILE A 3 -0.27 -2.28 -7.04
N LYS A 4 -0.06 -3.53 -7.42
CA LYS A 4 -0.89 -4.64 -6.94
C LYS A 4 -0.40 -5.08 -5.57
N ILE A 5 -1.09 -4.64 -4.54
CA ILE A 5 -0.70 -4.93 -3.16
C ILE A 5 -0.74 -6.44 -2.88
N GLY A 6 -1.66 -7.15 -3.52
CA GLY A 6 -1.76 -8.61 -3.39
C GLY A 6 -0.51 -9.36 -3.86
N ASN A 7 0.36 -8.73 -4.63
CA ASN A 7 1.62 -9.36 -5.05
C ASN A 7 2.61 -9.48 -3.90
N PHE A 8 2.40 -8.75 -2.80
CA PHE A 8 3.25 -8.86 -1.61
C PHE A 8 2.77 -9.94 -0.64
N GLY A 9 1.63 -10.54 -0.94
CA GLY A 9 1.03 -11.59 -0.12
C GLY A 9 -0.46 -11.35 0.07
N ASN A 10 -1.15 -12.34 0.63
CA ASN A 10 -2.58 -12.23 0.91
C ASN A 10 -2.90 -11.93 2.38
N ASN A 11 -1.92 -12.11 3.28
CA ASN A 11 -2.04 -11.78 4.71
C ASN A 11 -0.96 -10.77 5.06
N LEU A 12 -1.34 -9.50 5.15
CA LEU A 12 -0.40 -8.40 5.28
C LEU A 12 -0.58 -7.79 6.67
N VAL A 13 0.25 -8.19 7.63
CA VAL A 13 -0.07 -7.98 9.04
C VAL A 13 0.95 -7.17 9.84
N SER A 14 2.21 -7.15 9.47
CA SER A 14 3.21 -6.48 10.33
C SER A 14 3.78 -5.22 9.69
N ARG A 15 4.17 -4.28 10.54
CA ARG A 15 4.79 -3.03 10.11
C ARG A 15 6.12 -3.27 9.39
N PRO A 16 7.02 -4.13 9.88
CA PRO A 16 8.26 -4.43 9.15
C PRO A 16 8.01 -4.99 7.75
N GLU A 17 6.99 -5.84 7.59
CA GLU A 17 6.66 -6.40 6.27
C GLU A 17 6.12 -5.31 5.33
N GLY A 18 5.35 -4.36 5.84
CA GLY A 18 4.88 -3.22 5.04
C GLY A 18 6.03 -2.38 4.54
N ARG A 19 7.02 -2.16 5.38
CA ARG A 19 8.22 -1.43 5.02
C ARG A 19 9.01 -2.18 3.94
N GLU A 20 9.20 -3.49 4.11
CA GLU A 20 9.91 -4.32 3.14
C GLU A 20 9.20 -4.33 1.79
N ALA A 21 7.88 -4.38 1.80
CA ALA A 21 7.08 -4.32 0.58
C ALA A 21 7.32 -3.01 -0.16
N PHE A 22 7.35 -1.89 0.56
CA PHE A 22 7.63 -0.60 -0.07
C PHE A 22 9.04 -0.56 -0.66
N LEU A 23 10.04 -1.04 0.08
CA LEU A 23 11.42 -1.05 -0.41
C LEU A 23 11.56 -1.89 -1.69
N SER A 24 10.87 -3.02 -1.74
CA SER A 24 10.82 -3.86 -2.93
C SER A 24 10.16 -3.13 -4.11
N ALA A 25 9.02 -2.49 -3.86
CA ALA A 25 8.31 -1.74 -4.89
C ALA A 25 9.18 -0.62 -5.42
N ARG A 26 9.84 0.13 -4.54
CA ARG A 26 10.73 1.21 -4.93
C ARG A 26 11.88 0.71 -5.80
N ALA A 27 12.45 -0.43 -5.46
CA ALA A 27 13.61 -0.97 -6.17
C ALA A 27 13.26 -1.52 -7.55
N TYR A 28 12.08 -2.12 -7.70
CA TYR A 28 11.78 -2.91 -8.90
C TYR A 28 10.56 -2.46 -9.69
N ILE A 29 9.70 -1.64 -9.13
CA ILE A 29 8.41 -1.29 -9.75
C ILE A 29 8.27 0.21 -9.98
N ILE A 30 8.59 1.04 -8.99
CA ILE A 30 8.28 2.46 -9.01
C ILE A 30 9.35 3.24 -9.75
N LYS A 31 8.91 4.10 -10.69
CA LYS A 31 9.81 5.03 -11.38
C LYS A 31 10.03 6.28 -10.54
N LYS A 32 11.19 6.87 -10.67
CA LYS A 32 11.65 8.01 -9.88
C LYS A 32 10.71 9.22 -9.88
N ASP A 33 10.06 9.46 -11.00
CA ASP A 33 9.26 10.66 -11.19
C ASP A 33 7.76 10.40 -11.17
N GLU A 34 7.34 9.28 -10.59
CA GLU A 34 5.94 8.91 -10.51
C GLU A 34 5.16 9.92 -9.68
N LYS A 35 3.99 10.35 -10.18
CA LYS A 35 3.17 11.37 -9.52
C LYS A 35 1.79 10.88 -9.12
N GLU A 36 1.44 9.65 -9.49
CA GLU A 36 0.14 9.08 -9.18
C GLU A 36 0.29 7.61 -8.88
N PHE A 37 -0.29 7.18 -7.76
CA PHE A 37 -0.28 5.78 -7.35
C PHE A 37 -1.70 5.29 -7.14
N ILE A 38 -2.00 4.14 -7.72
CA ILE A 38 -3.26 3.43 -7.47
C ILE A 38 -2.89 2.12 -6.78
N LEU A 39 -3.31 1.95 -5.54
CA LEU A 39 -3.03 0.75 -4.77
C LEU A 39 -4.20 -0.21 -4.95
N ASP A 40 -3.92 -1.32 -5.60
CA ASP A 40 -4.94 -2.33 -5.94
C ASP A 40 -4.87 -3.47 -4.92
N PHE A 41 -5.98 -3.67 -4.20
CA PHE A 41 -6.05 -4.66 -3.11
C PHE A 41 -6.70 -5.98 -3.53
N SER A 42 -6.85 -6.23 -4.84
CA SER A 42 -7.38 -7.52 -5.29
C SER A 42 -6.47 -8.65 -4.82
N GLY A 43 -7.06 -9.74 -4.32
CA GLY A 43 -6.31 -10.89 -3.80
C GLY A 43 -5.83 -10.76 -2.36
N VAL A 44 -5.96 -9.60 -1.73
CA VAL A 44 -5.62 -9.41 -0.33
C VAL A 44 -6.77 -9.92 0.53
N GLU A 45 -6.51 -10.87 1.42
CA GLU A 45 -7.51 -11.42 2.33
C GLU A 45 -7.51 -10.72 3.68
N VAL A 46 -6.32 -10.49 4.23
CA VAL A 46 -6.16 -9.81 5.52
C VAL A 46 -5.18 -8.65 5.36
N LEU A 47 -5.63 -7.48 5.77
CA LEU A 47 -4.79 -6.28 5.80
C LEU A 47 -4.93 -5.65 7.18
N THR A 48 -3.80 -5.30 7.80
CA THR A 48 -3.81 -4.57 9.07
C THR A 48 -3.45 -3.11 8.86
N PRO A 49 -3.91 -2.23 9.75
CA PRO A 49 -3.51 -0.82 9.68
C PRO A 49 -2.00 -0.63 9.76
N SER A 50 -1.31 -1.48 10.54
CA SER A 50 0.14 -1.36 10.71
C SER A 50 0.88 -1.56 9.39
N TRP A 51 0.49 -2.56 8.62
CA TRP A 51 1.15 -2.86 7.35
C TRP A 51 0.97 -1.71 6.35
N ILE A 52 -0.29 -1.32 6.16
CA ILE A 52 -0.59 -0.32 5.12
C ILE A 52 -0.13 1.07 5.53
N ASP A 53 -0.18 1.40 6.83
CA ASP A 53 0.33 2.66 7.33
C ASP A 53 1.82 2.79 7.01
N GLU A 54 2.57 1.75 7.27
CA GLU A 54 4.02 1.77 7.01
C GLU A 54 4.31 1.90 5.52
N PHE A 55 3.58 1.17 4.68
CA PHE A 55 3.74 1.26 3.23
C PHE A 55 3.47 2.68 2.73
N ILE A 56 2.34 3.26 3.12
CA ILE A 56 1.94 4.60 2.68
C ILE A 56 2.84 5.68 3.27
N LEU A 57 3.25 5.53 4.52
CA LEU A 57 4.15 6.49 5.17
C LEU A 57 5.46 6.61 4.38
N ASN A 58 6.06 5.49 4.01
CA ASN A 58 7.29 5.49 3.24
C ASN A 58 7.07 5.99 1.81
N LEU A 59 5.94 5.65 1.22
CA LEU A 59 5.58 6.12 -0.11
C LEU A 59 5.50 7.66 -0.13
N LYS A 60 4.80 8.24 0.84
CA LYS A 60 4.62 9.70 0.92
C LYS A 60 5.88 10.43 1.31
N LYS A 61 6.76 9.79 2.05
CA LYS A 61 8.06 10.36 2.38
C LYS A 61 8.92 10.57 1.15
N GLU A 62 8.91 9.61 0.23
CA GLU A 62 9.73 9.64 -0.97
C GLU A 62 9.05 10.37 -2.12
N PHE A 63 7.73 10.26 -2.20
CA PHE A 63 6.91 10.87 -3.28
C PHE A 63 5.88 11.80 -2.66
N ASN A 64 6.34 12.82 -1.96
CA ASN A 64 5.50 13.66 -1.10
C ASN A 64 4.42 14.46 -1.83
N THR A 65 4.57 14.68 -3.14
CA THR A 65 3.58 15.37 -3.94
C THR A 65 2.67 14.44 -4.73
N ALA A 66 2.87 13.13 -4.63
CA ALA A 66 2.11 12.16 -5.40
C ALA A 66 0.68 12.01 -4.87
N ALA A 67 -0.25 11.80 -5.80
CA ALA A 67 -1.62 11.45 -5.43
C ALA A 67 -1.71 9.94 -5.23
N VAL A 68 -2.43 9.51 -4.19
CA VAL A 68 -2.62 8.10 -3.87
C VAL A 68 -4.11 7.80 -3.84
N SER A 69 -4.52 6.78 -4.59
CA SER A 69 -5.90 6.30 -4.58
C SER A 69 -5.92 4.79 -4.42
N TYR A 70 -7.10 4.23 -4.20
CA TYR A 70 -7.27 2.82 -3.86
C TYR A 70 -8.30 2.16 -4.76
N GLU A 71 -8.04 0.89 -5.14
CA GLU A 71 -8.97 0.08 -5.93
C GLU A 71 -9.18 -1.28 -5.26
N ASN A 72 -10.33 -1.89 -5.55
CA ASN A 72 -10.67 -3.23 -5.08
C ASN A 72 -10.61 -3.33 -3.56
N THR A 73 -11.34 -2.44 -2.90
CA THR A 73 -11.34 -2.30 -1.44
C THR A 73 -12.57 -2.92 -0.80
N ASN A 74 -13.23 -3.87 -1.46
CA ASN A 74 -14.49 -4.46 -0.97
C ASN A 74 -14.31 -5.38 0.24
N ASN A 75 -13.14 -5.96 0.40
CA ASN A 75 -12.85 -6.83 1.53
C ASN A 75 -12.97 -6.05 2.85
N PRO A 76 -13.70 -6.57 3.87
CA PRO A 76 -13.87 -5.85 5.14
C PRO A 76 -12.58 -5.51 5.84
N SER A 77 -11.59 -6.41 5.79
CA SER A 77 -10.29 -6.17 6.40
C SER A 77 -9.58 -4.99 5.74
N VAL A 78 -9.65 -4.91 4.41
CA VAL A 78 -9.07 -3.81 3.66
C VAL A 78 -9.78 -2.49 3.98
N LYS A 79 -11.11 -2.51 3.96
CA LYS A 79 -11.91 -1.32 4.27
C LYS A 79 -11.59 -0.76 5.65
N GLU A 80 -11.55 -1.63 6.66
CA GLU A 80 -11.26 -1.21 8.04
C GLU A 80 -9.88 -0.60 8.17
N SER A 81 -8.88 -1.24 7.55
CA SER A 81 -7.50 -0.76 7.64
C SER A 81 -7.32 0.59 6.95
N LEU A 82 -7.95 0.79 5.80
CA LEU A 82 -7.88 2.07 5.10
C LEU A 82 -8.62 3.17 5.86
N LYS A 83 -9.71 2.82 6.52
CA LYS A 83 -10.47 3.73 7.37
C LYS A 83 -9.62 4.27 8.51
N TRP A 84 -8.75 3.44 9.08
CA TRP A 84 -7.82 3.83 10.13
C TRP A 84 -6.87 4.94 9.66
N LEU A 85 -6.45 4.91 8.40
CA LEU A 85 -5.53 5.90 7.85
C LEU A 85 -6.17 7.28 7.69
N SER A 86 -7.50 7.32 7.62
CA SER A 86 -8.24 8.58 7.43
C SER A 86 -8.41 9.39 8.69
N LYS A 87 -7.99 8.89 9.84
CA LYS A 87 -8.18 9.56 11.14
C LYS A 87 -7.08 10.54 11.48
#